data_ef21a1bb6c62be6c6f4b558bb0d57aad
#
_entry.id   ef21a1bb6c62be6c6f4b558bb0d57aad
#
_cell.length_a   1.000
_cell.length_b   1.000
_cell.length_c   1.000
_cell.angle_alpha   90.00
_cell.angle_beta   90.00
_cell.angle_gamma   90.00
#
_symmetry.space_group_name_H-M   'P 1'
#
loop_
_entity.id
_entity.type
_entity.pdbx_description
1 polymer ?
#
loop_
_entity_poly.entity_id
_entity_poly.type
_entity_poly.pdbx_seq_one_letter_code
_entity_poly.pdbx_strand_id
1 'polypeptide(L)'
;KDRPALMMINEAERRGDIRPGDTLIEATSGNTGIALAMAAAIKGYKMRLIMPASQSQERRDAMAAYGAELISMDAGMGMEEARDLALRLQAEGEGVVLNQFGNSDNPLAHYRGTGPEIWQQTNGQITHLISSMGTTGTIMGVSRYLKEQNPAVQIVGLQPIDGASIPGIRRWPEAYLPTI
;
A
#
# COMPACT_ATOMS: atom_id res chain seq x y z
N LYS A 1 -7.14 -2.67 1.34
CA LYS A 1 -6.18 -1.71 0.75
C LYS A 1 -6.84 -0.48 0.11
N ASP A 2 -8.17 -0.42 0.06
CA ASP A 2 -8.89 0.68 -0.60
C ASP A 2 -8.60 2.04 0.06
N ARG A 3 -8.55 2.09 1.40
CA ARG A 3 -8.27 3.32 2.14
C ARG A 3 -6.91 3.94 1.79
N PRO A 4 -5.77 3.23 1.90
CA PRO A 4 -4.48 3.81 1.51
C PRO A 4 -4.37 4.09 0.01
N ALA A 5 -4.90 3.23 -0.86
CA ALA A 5 -4.89 3.47 -2.30
C ALA A 5 -5.59 4.77 -2.67
N LEU A 6 -6.80 4.98 -2.17
CA LEU A 6 -7.57 6.20 -2.41
C LEU A 6 -6.90 7.43 -1.79
N MET A 7 -6.34 7.30 -0.58
CA MET A 7 -5.65 8.42 0.09
C MET A 7 -4.40 8.85 -0.68
N MET A 8 -3.56 7.91 -1.14
CA MET A 8 -2.36 8.23 -1.93
C MET A 8 -2.72 9.01 -3.20
N ILE A 9 -3.76 8.59 -3.93
CA ILE A 9 -4.20 9.30 -5.13
C ILE A 9 -4.77 10.68 -4.77
N ASN A 10 -5.67 10.78 -3.79
CA ASN A 10 -6.30 12.05 -3.41
C ASN A 10 -5.29 13.10 -2.92
N GLU A 11 -4.32 12.69 -2.11
CA GLU A 11 -3.32 13.61 -1.60
C GLU A 11 -2.30 14.01 -2.68
N ALA A 12 -1.95 13.11 -3.60
CA ALA A 12 -1.14 13.45 -4.77
C ALA A 12 -1.85 14.45 -5.69
N GLU A 13 -3.16 14.29 -5.94
CA GLU A 13 -3.98 15.28 -6.66
C GLU A 13 -3.99 16.63 -5.94
N ARG A 14 -4.23 16.62 -4.63
CA ARG A 14 -4.30 17.84 -3.82
C ARG A 14 -2.99 18.63 -3.84
N ARG A 15 -1.85 17.94 -3.91
CA ARG A 15 -0.53 18.58 -4.05
C ARG A 15 -0.22 19.03 -5.47
N GLY A 16 -0.96 18.55 -6.46
CA GLY A 16 -0.70 18.80 -7.88
C GLY A 16 0.39 17.89 -8.47
N ASP A 17 0.74 16.81 -7.78
CA ASP A 17 1.74 15.83 -8.24
C ASP A 17 1.22 15.02 -9.44
N ILE A 18 -0.10 14.79 -9.49
CA ILE A 18 -0.79 14.05 -10.53
C ILE A 18 -2.13 14.74 -10.89
N ARG A 19 -2.63 14.44 -12.10
CA ARG A 19 -3.94 14.88 -12.60
C ARG A 19 -4.61 13.80 -13.44
N PRO A 20 -5.94 13.77 -13.55
CA PRO A 20 -6.64 12.81 -14.40
C PRO A 20 -6.05 12.76 -15.82
N GLY A 21 -5.85 11.54 -16.33
CA GLY A 21 -5.16 11.27 -17.59
C GLY A 21 -3.71 10.84 -17.45
N ASP A 22 -3.05 11.16 -16.33
CA ASP A 22 -1.68 10.71 -16.06
C ASP A 22 -1.62 9.19 -15.87
N THR A 23 -0.41 8.64 -16.06
CA THR A 23 -0.11 7.22 -15.81
C THR A 23 0.45 7.06 -14.39
N LEU A 24 -0.18 6.21 -13.60
CA LEU A 24 0.29 5.80 -12.28
C LEU A 24 0.97 4.43 -12.37
N ILE A 25 2.05 4.25 -11.62
CA ILE A 25 2.83 3.01 -11.59
C ILE A 25 2.89 2.52 -10.15
N GLU A 26 2.74 1.22 -9.93
CA GLU A 26 2.95 0.62 -8.60
C GLU A 26 3.47 -0.81 -8.71
N ALA A 27 4.44 -1.15 -7.85
CA ALA A 27 4.87 -2.52 -7.62
C ALA A 27 3.97 -3.17 -6.56
N THR A 28 3.29 -4.25 -6.92
CA THR A 28 2.32 -4.88 -6.01
C THR A 28 2.19 -6.38 -6.23
N SER A 29 1.96 -7.10 -5.14
CA SER A 29 1.68 -8.54 -5.15
C SER A 29 0.18 -8.88 -4.99
N GLY A 30 -0.72 -7.89 -4.97
CA GLY A 30 -2.14 -8.24 -4.82
C GLY A 30 -3.08 -7.08 -4.48
N ASN A 31 -3.64 -7.07 -3.27
CA ASN A 31 -4.77 -6.21 -2.89
C ASN A 31 -4.56 -4.71 -3.12
N THR A 32 -3.33 -4.21 -2.98
CA THR A 32 -3.02 -2.81 -3.31
C THR A 32 -3.21 -2.53 -4.79
N GLY A 33 -2.76 -3.45 -5.67
CA GLY A 33 -2.95 -3.31 -7.11
C GLY A 33 -4.41 -3.28 -7.52
N ILE A 34 -5.24 -4.16 -6.94
CA ILE A 34 -6.69 -4.17 -7.20
C ILE A 34 -7.32 -2.83 -6.76
N ALA A 35 -6.98 -2.36 -5.55
CA ALA A 35 -7.51 -1.11 -5.02
C ALA A 35 -7.07 0.12 -5.85
N LEU A 36 -5.80 0.17 -6.27
CA LEU A 36 -5.29 1.23 -7.13
C LEU A 36 -5.91 1.19 -8.53
N ALA A 37 -6.06 0.00 -9.13
CA ALA A 37 -6.72 -0.16 -10.42
C ALA A 37 -8.18 0.36 -10.38
N MET A 38 -8.93 -0.02 -9.34
CA MET A 38 -10.29 0.46 -9.13
C MET A 38 -10.34 1.99 -8.96
N ALA A 39 -9.50 2.54 -8.07
CA ALA A 39 -9.48 3.99 -7.82
C ALA A 39 -9.04 4.77 -9.07
N ALA A 40 -8.04 4.28 -9.81
CA ALA A 40 -7.57 4.87 -11.06
C ALA A 40 -8.68 4.88 -12.13
N ALA A 41 -9.39 3.76 -12.30
CA ALA A 41 -10.51 3.68 -13.25
C ALA A 41 -11.61 4.71 -12.95
N ILE A 42 -11.99 4.85 -11.68
CA ILE A 42 -13.02 5.80 -11.23
C ILE A 42 -12.57 7.26 -11.43
N LYS A 43 -11.29 7.55 -11.20
CA LYS A 43 -10.75 8.92 -11.22
C LYS A 43 -10.11 9.32 -12.55
N GLY A 44 -10.11 8.44 -13.56
CA GLY A 44 -9.64 8.73 -14.91
C GLY A 44 -8.11 8.69 -15.08
N TYR A 45 -7.41 7.89 -14.28
CA TYR A 45 -5.98 7.59 -14.43
C TYR A 45 -5.74 6.35 -15.26
N LYS A 46 -4.58 6.27 -15.92
CA LYS A 46 -4.04 5.02 -16.44
C LYS A 46 -3.25 4.33 -15.32
N MET A 47 -3.44 3.03 -15.14
CA MET A 47 -2.75 2.29 -14.08
C MET A 47 -1.87 1.20 -14.68
N ARG A 48 -0.58 1.22 -14.34
CA ARG A 48 0.41 0.18 -14.69
C ARG A 48 0.86 -0.51 -13.41
N LEU A 49 0.68 -1.83 -13.34
CA LEU A 49 0.98 -2.64 -12.16
C LEU A 49 2.07 -3.64 -12.45
N ILE A 50 3.16 -3.57 -11.72
CA ILE A 50 4.30 -4.48 -11.84
C ILE A 50 4.15 -5.56 -10.78
N MET A 51 4.14 -6.81 -11.20
CA MET A 51 3.87 -7.93 -10.30
C MET A 51 4.71 -9.16 -10.62
N PRO A 52 5.12 -9.93 -9.60
CA PRO A 52 5.76 -11.23 -9.81
C PRO A 52 4.87 -12.18 -10.62
N ALA A 53 5.48 -12.99 -11.48
CA ALA A 53 4.77 -13.96 -12.33
C ALA A 53 3.96 -14.99 -11.51
N SER A 54 4.33 -15.22 -10.25
CA SER A 54 3.70 -16.19 -9.34
C SER A 54 2.33 -15.75 -8.78
N GLN A 55 1.85 -14.56 -9.12
CA GLN A 55 0.53 -14.09 -8.63
C GLN A 55 -0.61 -14.86 -9.30
N SER A 56 -1.69 -15.08 -8.54
CA SER A 56 -2.84 -15.87 -9.00
C SER A 56 -3.58 -15.21 -10.19
N GLN A 57 -4.21 -16.03 -11.01
CA GLN A 57 -4.96 -15.56 -12.18
C GLN A 57 -6.11 -14.64 -11.78
N GLU A 58 -6.83 -14.95 -10.68
CA GLU A 58 -7.97 -14.16 -10.22
C GLU A 58 -7.56 -12.71 -9.88
N ARG A 59 -6.37 -12.51 -9.32
CA ARG A 59 -5.85 -11.16 -9.05
C ARG A 59 -5.54 -10.40 -10.32
N ARG A 60 -4.95 -11.08 -11.32
CA ARG A 60 -4.67 -10.51 -12.64
C ARG A 60 -5.96 -10.08 -13.31
N ASP A 61 -6.95 -10.99 -13.33
CA ASP A 61 -8.25 -10.74 -13.94
C ASP A 61 -8.98 -9.58 -13.27
N ALA A 62 -8.94 -9.50 -11.93
CA ALA A 62 -9.54 -8.39 -11.19
C ALA A 62 -8.89 -7.03 -11.54
N MET A 63 -7.56 -6.96 -11.62
CA MET A 63 -6.87 -5.74 -12.02
C MET A 63 -7.13 -5.36 -13.47
N ALA A 64 -7.10 -6.34 -14.38
CA ALA A 64 -7.38 -6.14 -15.80
C ALA A 64 -8.84 -5.69 -16.04
N ALA A 65 -9.80 -6.21 -15.27
CA ALA A 65 -11.20 -5.79 -15.35
C ALA A 65 -11.42 -4.30 -15.03
N TYR A 66 -10.53 -3.71 -14.20
CA TYR A 66 -10.50 -2.26 -13.97
C TYR A 66 -9.67 -1.49 -15.00
N GLY A 67 -9.15 -2.15 -16.03
CA GLY A 67 -8.39 -1.52 -17.12
C GLY A 67 -6.90 -1.28 -16.80
N ALA A 68 -6.35 -1.90 -15.77
CA ALA A 68 -4.92 -1.77 -15.48
C ALA A 68 -4.07 -2.56 -16.48
N GLU A 69 -2.96 -1.95 -16.92
CA GLU A 69 -1.88 -2.62 -17.64
C GLU A 69 -1.04 -3.43 -16.65
N LEU A 70 -0.85 -4.73 -16.93
CA LEU A 70 -0.09 -5.62 -16.06
C LEU A 70 1.28 -5.92 -16.66
N ILE A 71 2.33 -5.57 -15.94
CA ILE A 71 3.72 -5.88 -16.27
C ILE A 71 4.15 -7.07 -15.39
N SER A 72 4.26 -8.25 -16.00
CA SER A 72 4.71 -9.46 -15.32
C SER A 72 6.22 -9.49 -15.26
N MET A 73 6.78 -9.71 -14.06
CA MET A 73 8.20 -9.96 -13.88
C MET A 73 8.55 -11.40 -14.27
N ASP A 74 9.80 -11.63 -14.67
CA ASP A 74 10.29 -12.97 -14.98
C ASP A 74 10.21 -13.92 -13.77
N ALA A 75 10.20 -15.20 -14.06
CA ALA A 75 10.18 -16.22 -13.02
C ALA A 75 11.44 -16.13 -12.14
N GLY A 76 11.22 -16.06 -10.82
CA GLY A 76 12.31 -15.91 -9.84
C GLY A 76 12.56 -14.48 -9.36
N MET A 77 12.03 -13.48 -10.06
CA MET A 77 12.06 -12.08 -9.58
C MET A 77 10.96 -11.83 -8.55
N GLY A 78 11.28 -11.09 -7.50
CA GLY A 78 10.41 -10.78 -6.37
C GLY A 78 9.85 -9.36 -6.38
N MET A 79 9.39 -8.93 -5.21
CA MET A 79 8.84 -7.59 -5.03
C MET A 79 9.91 -6.50 -5.03
N GLU A 80 11.13 -6.83 -4.63
CA GLU A 80 12.26 -5.91 -4.61
C GLU A 80 12.60 -5.46 -6.04
N GLU A 81 12.77 -6.41 -6.95
CA GLU A 81 13.03 -6.13 -8.36
C GLU A 81 11.84 -5.41 -9.04
N ALA A 82 10.62 -5.73 -8.63
CA ALA A 82 9.43 -5.02 -9.12
C ALA A 82 9.41 -3.55 -8.68
N ARG A 83 9.85 -3.24 -7.45
CA ARG A 83 10.00 -1.86 -6.97
C ARG A 83 11.08 -1.11 -7.75
N ASP A 84 12.23 -1.77 -7.99
CA ASP A 84 13.34 -1.17 -8.76
C ASP A 84 12.91 -0.88 -10.20
N LEU A 85 12.13 -1.78 -10.83
CA LEU A 85 11.56 -1.55 -12.15
C LEU A 85 10.58 -0.37 -12.15
N ALA A 86 9.71 -0.25 -11.14
CA ALA A 86 8.78 0.87 -11.04
C ALA A 86 9.52 2.21 -11.00
N LEU A 87 10.56 2.32 -10.16
CA LEU A 87 11.37 3.53 -10.04
C LEU A 87 12.14 3.85 -11.33
N ARG A 88 12.63 2.83 -12.04
CA ARG A 88 13.27 3.02 -13.35
C ARG A 88 12.28 3.57 -14.38
N LEU A 89 11.08 3.00 -14.50
CA LEU A 89 10.05 3.51 -15.42
C LEU A 89 9.65 4.95 -15.09
N GLN A 90 9.59 5.32 -13.83
CA GLN A 90 9.37 6.71 -13.44
C GLN A 90 10.53 7.62 -13.88
N ALA A 91 11.77 7.20 -13.70
CA ALA A 91 12.93 7.97 -14.14
C ALA A 91 12.98 8.15 -15.67
N GLU A 92 12.43 7.20 -16.41
CA GLU A 92 12.27 7.25 -17.87
C GLU A 92 11.07 8.10 -18.33
N GLY A 93 10.29 8.66 -17.39
CA GLY A 93 9.12 9.50 -17.67
C GLY A 93 7.84 8.74 -18.04
N GLU A 94 7.78 7.45 -17.81
CA GLU A 94 6.68 6.56 -18.17
C GLU A 94 5.44 6.70 -17.26
N GLY A 95 5.56 7.42 -16.14
CA GLY A 95 4.48 7.67 -15.20
C GLY A 95 4.97 8.04 -13.79
N VAL A 96 4.04 8.12 -12.84
CA VAL A 96 4.31 8.48 -11.45
C VAL A 96 4.15 7.26 -10.55
N VAL A 97 5.16 6.95 -9.77
CA VAL A 97 5.13 5.86 -8.78
C VAL A 97 4.51 6.38 -7.48
N LEU A 98 3.42 5.75 -7.02
CA LEU A 98 2.79 6.12 -5.75
C LEU A 98 3.59 5.64 -4.53
N ASN A 99 4.35 4.54 -4.67
CA ASN A 99 5.27 4.01 -3.68
C ASN A 99 4.63 3.73 -2.30
N GLN A 100 3.76 2.73 -2.24
CA GLN A 100 3.09 2.34 -0.98
C GLN A 100 4.03 2.07 0.22
N PHE A 101 5.32 1.86 -0.03
CA PHE A 101 6.34 1.51 0.98
C PHE A 101 7.04 2.73 1.59
N GLY A 102 6.97 3.88 0.92
CA GLY A 102 7.60 5.13 1.37
C GLY A 102 6.67 6.35 1.30
N ASN A 103 5.40 6.16 0.99
CA ASN A 103 4.42 7.24 0.86
C ASN A 103 3.70 7.49 2.19
N SER A 104 3.90 8.65 2.78
CA SER A 104 3.27 9.07 4.03
C SER A 104 1.74 9.12 3.98
N ASP A 105 1.14 9.17 2.79
CA ASP A 105 -0.31 9.15 2.62
C ASP A 105 -0.91 7.77 2.91
N ASN A 106 -0.10 6.70 2.84
CA ASN A 106 -0.52 5.37 3.25
C ASN A 106 -0.86 5.32 4.75
N PRO A 107 0.04 5.63 5.70
CA PRO A 107 -0.34 5.72 7.11
C PRO A 107 -1.35 6.85 7.39
N LEU A 108 -1.34 7.93 6.63
CA LEU A 108 -2.31 9.03 6.79
C LEU A 108 -3.75 8.55 6.61
N ALA A 109 -4.02 7.61 5.70
CA ALA A 109 -5.34 7.01 5.52
C ALA A 109 -5.85 6.35 6.81
N HIS A 110 -4.96 5.70 7.52
CA HIS A 110 -5.29 5.02 8.77
C HIS A 110 -5.32 5.95 9.97
N TYR A 111 -4.48 7.00 9.96
CA TYR A 111 -4.51 8.05 10.97
C TYR A 111 -5.82 8.86 10.92
N ARG A 112 -6.27 9.25 9.71
CA ARG A 112 -7.49 10.05 9.53
C ARG A 112 -8.78 9.24 9.54
N GLY A 113 -8.72 7.93 9.29
CA GLY A 113 -9.90 7.06 9.16
C GLY A 113 -9.90 5.93 10.17
N THR A 114 -9.07 4.93 9.99
CA THR A 114 -9.10 3.67 10.78
C THR A 114 -8.87 3.91 12.27
N GLY A 115 -7.93 4.77 12.63
CA GLY A 115 -7.63 5.12 14.03
C GLY A 115 -8.83 5.75 14.75
N PRO A 116 -9.43 6.83 14.23
CA PRO A 116 -10.65 7.43 14.78
C PRO A 116 -11.81 6.45 14.90
N GLU A 117 -12.04 5.61 13.88
CA GLU A 117 -13.11 4.61 13.91
C GLU A 117 -12.91 3.59 15.03
N ILE A 118 -11.69 3.06 15.19
CA ILE A 118 -11.36 2.13 16.27
C ILE A 118 -11.61 2.80 17.64
N TRP A 119 -11.12 4.02 17.82
CA TRP A 119 -11.29 4.76 19.06
C TRP A 119 -12.76 4.96 19.41
N GLN A 120 -13.56 5.41 18.45
CA GLN A 120 -14.99 5.63 18.61
C GLN A 120 -15.74 4.31 18.89
N GLN A 121 -15.48 3.26 18.11
CA GLN A 121 -16.17 1.98 18.23
C GLN A 121 -15.84 1.24 19.52
N THR A 122 -14.70 1.51 20.13
CA THR A 122 -14.29 0.98 21.44
C THR A 122 -14.65 1.92 22.60
N ASN A 123 -15.34 3.04 22.33
CA ASN A 123 -15.64 4.09 23.32
C ASN A 123 -14.38 4.56 24.08
N GLY A 124 -13.23 4.59 23.41
CA GLY A 124 -11.95 4.95 24.00
C GLY A 124 -11.38 3.95 25.02
N GLN A 125 -11.97 2.75 25.12
CA GLN A 125 -11.55 1.73 26.10
C GLN A 125 -10.52 0.74 25.57
N ILE A 126 -10.03 0.93 24.33
CA ILE A 126 -8.99 0.08 23.76
C ILE A 126 -7.70 0.16 24.60
N THR A 127 -7.17 -1.01 24.96
CA THR A 127 -5.92 -1.13 25.72
C THR A 127 -4.74 -1.62 24.87
N HIS A 128 -5.02 -2.43 23.87
CA HIS A 128 -4.00 -3.03 23.01
C HIS A 128 -4.44 -2.98 21.54
N LEU A 129 -3.54 -2.54 20.66
CA LEU A 129 -3.64 -2.71 19.21
C LEU A 129 -2.64 -3.79 18.78
N ILE A 130 -3.15 -4.89 18.20
CA ILE A 130 -2.32 -5.95 17.63
C ILE A 130 -2.50 -5.91 16.12
N SER A 131 -1.41 -5.70 15.38
CA SER A 131 -1.45 -5.56 13.92
C SER A 131 -0.34 -6.33 13.24
N SER A 132 -0.67 -7.08 12.20
CA SER A 132 0.31 -7.66 11.29
C SER A 132 0.98 -6.56 10.44
N MET A 133 2.25 -6.76 10.10
CA MET A 133 3.05 -5.79 9.36
C MET A 133 3.26 -6.22 7.92
N GLY A 134 2.71 -5.45 6.98
CA GLY A 134 3.03 -5.49 5.55
C GLY A 134 3.85 -4.25 5.18
N THR A 135 3.22 -3.23 4.58
CA THR A 135 3.86 -1.91 4.35
C THR A 135 4.05 -1.09 5.62
N THR A 136 3.53 -1.54 6.73
CA THR A 136 3.43 -0.88 8.04
C THR A 136 2.41 0.28 8.14
N GLY A 137 1.82 0.71 7.04
CA GLY A 137 0.90 1.86 7.01
C GLY A 137 -0.23 1.79 8.03
N THR A 138 -0.86 0.62 8.20
CA THR A 138 -1.96 0.44 9.17
C THR A 138 -1.47 0.65 10.60
N ILE A 139 -0.42 -0.08 11.02
CA ILE A 139 0.09 0.01 12.38
C ILE A 139 0.61 1.41 12.68
N MET A 140 1.31 2.05 11.73
CA MET A 140 1.85 3.40 11.92
C MET A 140 0.74 4.45 12.04
N GLY A 141 -0.22 4.46 11.13
CA GLY A 141 -1.32 5.44 11.16
C GLY A 141 -2.23 5.27 12.37
N VAL A 142 -2.65 4.02 12.67
CA VAL A 142 -3.53 3.75 13.82
C VAL A 142 -2.81 3.98 15.14
N SER A 143 -1.56 3.52 15.29
CA SER A 143 -0.82 3.69 16.54
C SER A 143 -0.58 5.16 16.87
N ARG A 144 -0.22 5.97 15.87
CA ARG A 144 -0.06 7.41 16.05
C ARG A 144 -1.34 8.04 16.60
N TYR A 145 -2.48 7.78 15.96
CA TYR A 145 -3.75 8.31 16.41
C TYR A 145 -4.12 7.85 17.83
N LEU A 146 -4.02 6.54 18.10
CA LEU A 146 -4.38 5.99 19.41
C LEU A 146 -3.46 6.50 20.53
N LYS A 147 -2.16 6.65 20.26
CA LYS A 147 -1.20 7.20 21.23
C LYS A 147 -1.44 8.68 21.53
N GLU A 148 -1.92 9.44 20.58
CA GLU A 148 -2.34 10.84 20.79
C GLU A 148 -3.60 10.92 21.67
N GLN A 149 -4.53 9.96 21.57
CA GLN A 149 -5.72 9.89 22.42
C GLN A 149 -5.40 9.37 23.83
N ASN A 150 -4.62 8.28 23.92
CA ASN A 150 -4.21 7.65 25.18
C ASN A 150 -2.82 7.00 25.04
N PRO A 151 -1.77 7.61 25.61
CA PRO A 151 -0.40 7.09 25.56
C PRO A 151 -0.23 5.68 26.16
N ALA A 152 -1.16 5.24 27.04
CA ALA A 152 -1.10 3.93 27.68
C ALA A 152 -1.50 2.76 26.74
N VAL A 153 -2.14 3.03 25.60
CA VAL A 153 -2.49 1.97 24.64
C VAL A 153 -1.23 1.25 24.17
N GLN A 154 -1.20 -0.07 24.34
CA GLN A 154 -0.09 -0.92 23.90
C GLN A 154 -0.20 -1.20 22.41
N ILE A 155 0.93 -1.12 21.68
CA ILE A 155 0.99 -1.41 20.26
C ILE A 155 1.88 -2.63 20.02
N VAL A 156 1.31 -3.67 19.42
CA VAL A 156 2.00 -4.94 19.15
C VAL A 156 2.01 -5.21 17.65
N GLY A 157 3.19 -5.17 17.04
CA GLY A 157 3.41 -5.54 15.64
C GLY A 157 3.71 -7.04 15.51
N LEU A 158 3.07 -7.70 14.54
CA LEU A 158 3.31 -9.11 14.22
C LEU A 158 3.99 -9.23 12.86
N GLN A 159 5.03 -10.06 12.80
CA GLN A 159 5.72 -10.42 11.56
C GLN A 159 5.91 -11.94 11.50
N PRO A 160 6.12 -12.53 10.29
CA PRO A 160 6.43 -13.94 10.16
C PRO A 160 7.74 -14.28 10.88
N ILE A 161 7.83 -15.49 11.39
CA ILE A 161 9.10 -16.07 11.85
C ILE A 161 10.04 -16.28 10.65
N ASP A 162 11.33 -16.47 10.92
CA ASP A 162 12.32 -16.72 9.87
C ASP A 162 11.91 -17.92 9.00
N GLY A 163 11.99 -17.75 7.68
CA GLY A 163 11.65 -18.77 6.70
C GLY A 163 10.15 -18.97 6.45
N ALA A 164 9.26 -18.33 7.21
CA ALA A 164 7.82 -18.40 6.95
C ALA A 164 7.37 -17.36 5.92
N SER A 165 6.43 -17.75 5.05
CA SER A 165 5.78 -16.88 4.08
C SER A 165 4.29 -16.81 4.36
N ILE A 166 3.79 -15.61 4.68
CA ILE A 166 2.38 -15.35 4.92
C ILE A 166 1.92 -14.26 3.93
N PRO A 167 0.93 -14.53 3.08
CA PRO A 167 0.46 -13.54 2.11
C PRO A 167 0.04 -12.22 2.77
N GLY A 168 0.63 -11.11 2.32
CA GLY A 168 0.33 -9.76 2.81
C GLY A 168 1.01 -9.34 4.13
N ILE A 169 1.72 -10.26 4.78
CA ILE A 169 2.52 -9.98 5.99
C ILE A 169 3.98 -10.24 5.63
N ARG A 170 4.87 -9.34 6.04
CA ARG A 170 6.27 -9.44 5.67
C ARG A 170 7.21 -9.26 6.86
N ARG A 171 8.34 -9.97 6.79
CA ARG A 171 9.57 -9.62 7.46
C ARG A 171 10.50 -9.06 6.41
N TRP A 172 10.84 -7.78 6.53
CA TRP A 172 11.59 -7.07 5.51
C TRP A 172 13.10 -7.29 5.64
N PRO A 173 13.84 -7.47 4.52
CA PRO A 173 15.29 -7.29 4.51
C PRO A 173 15.63 -5.83 4.86
N GLU A 174 16.76 -5.62 5.54
CA GLU A 174 17.16 -4.28 6.02
C GLU A 174 17.23 -3.23 4.89
N ALA A 175 17.72 -3.62 3.73
CA ALA A 175 17.85 -2.74 2.56
C ALA A 175 16.50 -2.28 1.97
N TYR A 176 15.38 -2.94 2.31
CA TYR A 176 14.06 -2.67 1.75
C TYR A 176 13.01 -2.34 2.81
N LEU A 177 13.42 -1.94 4.01
CA LEU A 177 12.49 -1.53 5.07
C LEU A 177 11.54 -0.45 4.56
N PRO A 178 10.22 -0.51 4.90
CA PRO A 178 9.32 0.61 4.68
C PRO A 178 9.80 1.86 5.42
N THR A 179 9.65 3.02 4.79
CA THR A 179 10.10 4.32 5.32
C THR A 179 8.94 5.21 5.78
N ILE A 180 7.80 4.61 6.13
CA ILE A 180 6.57 5.29 6.54
C ILE A 180 6.27 5.12 8.02
#